data_617499513584ada81cf6fcc9f440bedb
#
_entry.id   617499513584ada81cf6fcc9f440bedb
#
_cell.length_a   1.000
_cell.length_b   1.000
_cell.length_c   1.000
_cell.angle_alpha   90.00
_cell.angle_beta   90.00
_cell.angle_gamma   90.00
#
_symmetry.space_group_name_H-M   'P 1'
#
loop_
_entity.id
_entity.type
_entity.pdbx_description
1 polymer ?
#
loop_
_entity_poly.entity_id
_entity_poly.type
_entity_poly.pdbx_seq_one_letter_code
_entity_poly.pdbx_strand_id
1 'polypeptide(L)'
;EDGCLHLGELKPPEFFENNDLESFYRNETKRIIEGLLEIHNENNEYGINKVFIKGQKTRWGSCSSAGNLNFNWRLAMAPTEVIEYVVIHELCHRIEMNHSKEFWRLVQEKCPEFKKHKAWLKRNQSRLSI
;
A
#
# COMPACT_ATOMS: atom_id res chain seq x y z
N GLU A 1 -1.76 10.19 17.80
CA GLU A 1 -2.53 10.57 17.07
C GLU A 1 -2.17 10.18 15.69
N ASP A 2 -1.52 9.90 15.11
CA ASP A 2 -1.32 9.64 13.73
C ASP A 2 -1.29 8.17 13.49
N GLY A 3 -0.65 7.75 12.44
CA GLY A 3 -0.65 6.40 12.00
C GLY A 3 -0.13 5.40 13.01
N CYS A 4 0.58 5.87 13.99
CA CYS A 4 1.09 4.94 15.00
C CYS A 4 -0.02 4.22 15.73
N LEU A 5 -1.18 4.83 15.80
CA LEU A 5 -2.31 4.22 16.47
C LEU A 5 -2.71 2.92 15.78
N HIS A 6 -2.49 2.83 14.49
CA HIS A 6 -2.84 1.63 13.75
C HIS A 6 -1.94 0.46 14.09
N LEU A 7 -0.72 0.73 14.53
CA LEU A 7 0.13 -0.33 15.02
C LEU A 7 -0.50 -1.01 16.22
N GLY A 8 -1.10 -0.19 17.11
CA GLY A 8 -1.74 -0.76 18.27
C GLY A 8 -2.89 -1.67 17.90
N GLU A 9 -3.65 -1.29 16.87
CA GLU A 9 -4.78 -2.10 16.44
C GLU A 9 -4.35 -3.40 15.78
N LEU A 10 -3.20 -3.37 15.11
CA LEU A 10 -2.71 -4.53 14.38
C LEU A 10 -1.66 -5.31 15.15
N LYS A 11 -1.41 -4.91 16.37
CA LYS A 11 -0.33 -5.50 17.16
C LYS A 11 -0.62 -6.96 17.45
N PRO A 12 0.31 -7.87 17.09
CA PRO A 12 0.12 -9.27 17.40
C PRO A 12 0.35 -9.55 18.87
N PRO A 13 -0.02 -10.73 19.34
CA PRO A 13 0.28 -11.10 20.71
C PRO A 13 1.77 -11.02 21.02
N GLU A 14 2.09 -10.73 22.27
CA GLU A 14 3.47 -10.49 22.66
C GLU A 14 4.36 -11.72 22.51
N PHE A 15 3.78 -12.90 22.54
CA PHE A 15 4.60 -14.09 22.43
C PHE A 15 5.04 -14.40 21.01
N PHE A 16 4.64 -13.62 20.03
CA PHE A 16 5.11 -13.81 18.67
C PHE A 16 6.58 -13.48 18.58
N GLU A 17 7.31 -14.32 17.84
CA GLU A 17 8.71 -14.03 17.55
C GLU A 17 8.80 -13.18 16.28
N ASN A 18 10.01 -12.72 15.97
CA ASN A 18 10.18 -11.74 14.89
C ASN A 18 9.66 -12.25 13.54
N ASN A 19 9.97 -13.51 13.19
CA ASN A 19 9.51 -14.01 11.90
C ASN A 19 8.01 -14.26 11.91
N ASP A 20 7.43 -14.57 13.07
CA ASP A 20 5.99 -14.69 13.19
C ASP A 20 5.33 -13.33 13.07
N LEU A 21 5.98 -12.29 13.56
CA LEU A 21 5.49 -10.93 13.45
C LEU A 21 5.42 -10.52 11.98
N GLU A 22 6.47 -10.80 11.23
CA GLU A 22 6.47 -10.48 9.80
C GLU A 22 5.37 -11.25 9.09
N SER A 23 5.20 -12.54 9.39
CA SER A 23 4.15 -13.34 8.78
C SER A 23 2.77 -12.77 9.08
N PHE A 24 2.57 -12.33 10.33
CA PHE A 24 1.31 -11.71 10.71
C PHE A 24 1.02 -10.49 9.84
N TYR A 25 2.00 -9.60 9.72
CA TYR A 25 1.80 -8.38 8.95
C TYR A 25 1.69 -8.65 7.45
N ARG A 26 2.40 -9.66 6.94
CA ARG A 26 2.24 -10.05 5.54
C ARG A 26 0.82 -10.48 5.25
N ASN A 27 0.26 -11.30 6.12
CA ASN A 27 -1.10 -11.79 5.92
C ASN A 27 -2.11 -10.66 6.04
N GLU A 28 -1.90 -9.73 6.99
CA GLU A 28 -2.78 -8.58 7.14
C GLU A 28 -2.72 -7.67 5.93
N THR A 29 -1.51 -7.40 5.43
CA THR A 29 -1.35 -6.57 4.25
C THR A 29 -2.07 -7.19 3.06
N LYS A 30 -1.88 -8.50 2.87
CA LYS A 30 -2.52 -9.19 1.77
C LYS A 30 -4.04 -9.08 1.84
N ARG A 31 -4.59 -9.29 3.03
CA ARG A 31 -6.04 -9.23 3.23
C ARG A 31 -6.58 -7.84 2.91
N ILE A 32 -5.89 -6.81 3.43
CA ILE A 32 -6.33 -5.43 3.22
C ILE A 32 -6.23 -5.05 1.75
N ILE A 33 -5.11 -5.40 1.11
CA ILE A 33 -4.90 -5.08 -0.30
C ILE A 33 -5.94 -5.77 -1.17
N GLU A 34 -6.23 -7.03 -0.90
CA GLU A 34 -7.23 -7.76 -1.69
C GLU A 34 -8.60 -7.10 -1.58
N GLY A 35 -8.96 -6.67 -0.36
CA GLY A 35 -10.23 -5.97 -0.17
C GLY A 35 -10.28 -4.65 -0.92
N LEU A 36 -9.19 -3.89 -0.90
CA LEU A 36 -9.14 -2.61 -1.59
C LEU A 36 -9.16 -2.81 -3.11
N LEU A 37 -8.54 -3.85 -3.61
CA LEU A 37 -8.57 -4.14 -5.04
C LEU A 37 -9.97 -4.53 -5.49
N GLU A 38 -10.74 -5.21 -4.65
CA GLU A 38 -12.13 -5.50 -4.99
C GLU A 38 -12.93 -4.23 -5.19
N ILE A 39 -12.63 -3.20 -4.39
CA ILE A 39 -13.34 -1.93 -4.48
C ILE A 39 -12.86 -1.11 -5.68
N HIS A 40 -11.55 -1.00 -5.84
CA HIS A 40 -10.97 -0.05 -6.80
C HIS A 40 -10.66 -0.65 -8.16
N ASN A 41 -10.65 -1.97 -8.27
CA ASN A 41 -10.32 -2.64 -9.53
C ASN A 41 -11.42 -3.63 -9.91
N GLU A 42 -12.65 -3.17 -9.81
CA GLU A 42 -13.80 -3.99 -10.07
C GLU A 42 -13.74 -4.56 -11.48
N ASN A 43 -14.03 -5.86 -11.60
CA ASN A 43 -13.99 -6.56 -12.89
C ASN A 43 -12.61 -6.48 -13.55
N ASN A 44 -11.58 -6.24 -12.74
CA ASN A 44 -10.21 -6.13 -13.23
C ASN A 44 -10.08 -5.12 -14.38
N GLU A 45 -10.74 -3.99 -14.23
CA GLU A 45 -10.75 -2.99 -15.30
C GLU A 45 -9.35 -2.41 -15.55
N TYR A 46 -8.45 -2.45 -14.55
CA TYR A 46 -7.08 -1.96 -14.73
C TYR A 46 -6.15 -3.01 -15.33
N GLY A 47 -6.63 -4.23 -15.55
CA GLY A 47 -5.83 -5.25 -16.17
C GLY A 47 -4.65 -5.71 -15.32
N ILE A 48 -4.91 -5.96 -14.04
CA ILE A 48 -3.87 -6.44 -13.13
C ILE A 48 -3.63 -7.92 -13.36
N ASN A 49 -2.35 -8.30 -13.46
CA ASN A 49 -1.95 -9.68 -13.71
C ASN A 49 -1.75 -10.43 -12.39
N LYS A 50 -0.79 -9.99 -11.57
CA LYS A 50 -0.47 -10.64 -10.30
C LYS A 50 -0.21 -9.61 -9.24
N VAL A 51 -0.40 -10.00 -7.98
CA VAL A 51 -0.17 -9.14 -6.83
C VAL A 51 0.75 -9.89 -5.87
N PHE A 52 1.85 -9.23 -5.46
CA PHE A 52 2.82 -9.81 -4.55
C PHE A 52 2.97 -8.94 -3.31
N ILE A 53 3.17 -9.58 -2.18
CA ILE A 53 3.51 -8.89 -0.94
C ILE A 53 4.99 -9.16 -0.67
N LYS A 54 5.78 -8.09 -0.62
CA LYS A 54 7.24 -8.20 -0.52
C LYS A 54 7.79 -7.35 0.60
N GLY A 55 9.08 -7.52 0.89
CA GLY A 55 9.74 -6.77 1.95
C GLY A 55 10.83 -5.86 1.44
N GLN A 56 10.58 -5.13 0.37
CA GLN A 56 11.56 -4.20 -0.18
C GLN A 56 11.82 -3.08 0.80
N LYS A 57 13.08 -2.60 0.84
CA LYS A 57 13.45 -1.60 1.83
C LYS A 57 13.18 -0.18 1.39
N THR A 58 13.01 0.07 0.09
CA THR A 58 12.92 1.43 -0.42
C THR A 58 11.61 1.75 -1.10
N ARG A 59 10.66 0.82 -1.12
CA ARG A 59 9.40 1.04 -1.83
C ARG A 59 8.23 0.54 -1.02
N TRP A 60 7.16 1.32 -1.04
CA TRP A 60 5.90 0.89 -0.46
C TRP A 60 5.10 0.05 -1.45
N GLY A 61 5.26 0.33 -2.73
CA GLY A 61 4.61 -0.43 -3.77
C GLY A 61 5.23 -0.17 -5.12
N SER A 62 4.86 -0.97 -6.11
CA SER A 62 5.32 -0.77 -7.48
C SER A 62 4.35 -1.45 -8.44
N CYS A 63 4.42 -1.03 -9.70
CA CYS A 63 3.59 -1.58 -10.76
C CYS A 63 4.48 -1.76 -12.00
N SER A 64 4.51 -2.97 -12.52
CA SER A 64 5.27 -3.24 -13.74
C SER A 64 4.39 -2.99 -14.97
N SER A 65 5.04 -2.86 -16.12
CA SER A 65 4.30 -2.69 -17.37
C SER A 65 3.45 -3.91 -17.71
N ALA A 66 3.80 -5.07 -17.15
CA ALA A 66 3.03 -6.29 -17.35
C ALA A 66 1.79 -6.36 -16.47
N GLY A 67 1.61 -5.40 -15.58
CA GLY A 67 0.44 -5.39 -14.71
C GLY A 67 0.64 -6.12 -13.40
N ASN A 68 1.87 -6.36 -13.00
CA ASN A 68 2.15 -6.98 -11.71
C ASN A 68 2.32 -5.90 -10.66
N LEU A 69 1.59 -6.04 -9.55
CA LEU A 69 1.67 -5.11 -8.44
C LEU A 69 2.46 -5.73 -7.31
N ASN A 70 3.31 -4.93 -6.67
CA ASN A 70 4.06 -5.35 -5.50
C ASN A 70 3.75 -4.37 -4.38
N PHE A 71 3.50 -4.91 -3.16
CA PHE A 71 3.22 -4.08 -2.00
C PHE A 71 4.09 -4.53 -0.85
N ASN A 72 4.54 -3.58 -0.06
CA ASN A 72 5.40 -3.85 1.08
C ASN A 72 4.55 -4.39 2.24
N TRP A 73 5.02 -5.46 2.88
CA TRP A 73 4.25 -6.07 3.98
C TRP A 73 4.09 -5.12 5.16
N ARG A 74 4.96 -4.11 5.25
CA ARG A 74 4.87 -3.15 6.35
C ARG A 74 3.69 -2.21 6.22
N LEU A 75 2.99 -2.23 5.09
CA LEU A 75 1.83 -1.38 4.90
C LEU A 75 0.73 -1.67 5.92
N ALA A 76 0.66 -2.90 6.44
CA ALA A 76 -0.34 -3.19 7.47
C ALA A 76 -0.18 -2.33 8.71
N MET A 77 0.99 -1.73 8.91
CA MET A 77 1.22 -0.85 10.04
C MET A 77 0.78 0.59 9.78
N ALA A 78 0.33 0.90 8.57
CA ALA A 78 -0.08 2.24 8.21
C ALA A 78 -1.60 2.39 8.36
N PRO A 79 -2.09 3.63 8.44
CA PRO A 79 -3.54 3.85 8.41
C PRO A 79 -4.15 3.29 7.14
N THR A 80 -5.38 2.79 7.25
CA THR A 80 -6.04 2.20 6.09
C THR A 80 -6.12 3.17 4.91
N GLU A 81 -6.35 4.44 5.20
CA GLU A 81 -6.44 5.44 4.14
C GLU A 81 -5.12 5.59 3.39
N VAL A 82 -4.01 5.42 4.10
CA VAL A 82 -2.69 5.48 3.47
C VAL A 82 -2.48 4.26 2.58
N ILE A 83 -2.89 3.09 3.06
CA ILE A 83 -2.80 1.87 2.27
C ILE A 83 -3.65 2.01 1.00
N GLU A 84 -4.83 2.57 1.16
CA GLU A 84 -5.70 2.80 0.01
C GLU A 84 -5.06 3.74 -1.01
N TYR A 85 -4.39 4.78 -0.53
CA TYR A 85 -3.66 5.67 -1.42
C TYR A 85 -2.60 4.89 -2.22
N VAL A 86 -1.85 4.01 -1.56
CA VAL A 86 -0.81 3.25 -2.25
C VAL A 86 -1.42 2.35 -3.33
N VAL A 87 -2.56 1.71 -3.02
CA VAL A 87 -3.25 0.88 -4.01
C VAL A 87 -3.66 1.73 -5.22
N ILE A 88 -4.28 2.89 -4.96
CA ILE A 88 -4.72 3.78 -6.04
C ILE A 88 -3.53 4.23 -6.87
N HIS A 89 -2.43 4.59 -6.20
CA HIS A 89 -1.22 5.04 -6.87
C HIS A 89 -0.73 3.99 -7.87
N GLU A 90 -0.66 2.72 -7.43
CA GLU A 90 -0.18 1.68 -8.31
C GLU A 90 -1.17 1.35 -9.43
N LEU A 91 -2.46 1.40 -9.14
CA LEU A 91 -3.45 1.20 -10.19
C LEU A 91 -3.37 2.27 -11.27
N CYS A 92 -3.13 3.53 -10.86
CA CYS A 92 -3.03 4.61 -11.83
C CYS A 92 -1.85 4.42 -12.78
N HIS A 93 -0.81 3.69 -12.34
CA HIS A 93 0.30 3.38 -13.23
C HIS A 93 -0.09 2.45 -14.38
N ARG A 94 -1.24 1.79 -14.30
CA ARG A 94 -1.71 1.03 -15.45
C ARG A 94 -2.18 1.94 -16.59
N ILE A 95 -2.50 3.18 -16.25
CA ILE A 95 -2.93 4.16 -17.25
C ILE A 95 -1.76 5.05 -17.64
N GLU A 96 -0.96 5.46 -16.65
CA GLU A 96 0.14 6.39 -16.88
C GLU A 96 1.35 5.93 -16.08
N MET A 97 2.37 5.38 -16.75
CA MET A 97 3.51 4.81 -16.05
C MET A 97 4.41 5.87 -15.40
N ASN A 98 4.47 7.06 -15.98
CA ASN A 98 5.33 8.11 -15.46
C ASN A 98 4.57 8.97 -14.45
N HIS A 99 5.31 9.57 -13.51
CA HIS A 99 4.72 10.48 -12.52
C HIS A 99 4.53 11.87 -13.16
N SER A 100 3.79 11.91 -14.24
CA SER A 100 3.50 13.13 -14.98
C SER A 100 2.35 13.88 -14.34
N LYS A 101 2.02 15.06 -14.89
CA LYS A 101 0.84 15.80 -14.43
C LYS A 101 -0.42 14.96 -14.60
N GLU A 102 -0.51 14.23 -15.69
CA GLU A 102 -1.67 13.39 -15.95
C GLU A 102 -1.79 12.29 -14.90
N PHE A 103 -0.67 11.69 -14.52
CA PHE A 103 -0.69 10.67 -13.47
C PHE A 103 -1.27 11.24 -12.17
N TRP A 104 -0.75 12.38 -11.73
CA TRP A 104 -1.21 12.96 -10.47
C TRP A 104 -2.64 13.45 -10.55
N ARG A 105 -3.09 13.85 -11.73
CA ARG A 105 -4.49 14.19 -11.92
C ARG A 105 -5.38 12.97 -11.70
N LEU A 106 -4.98 11.84 -12.25
CA LEU A 106 -5.72 10.59 -12.05
C LEU A 106 -5.76 10.19 -10.58
N VAL A 107 -4.62 10.29 -9.91
CA VAL A 107 -4.57 9.97 -8.49
C VAL A 107 -5.49 10.88 -7.69
N GLN A 108 -5.47 12.17 -7.98
CA GLN A 108 -6.29 13.12 -7.24
C GLN A 108 -7.77 12.88 -7.44
N GLU A 109 -8.18 12.47 -8.63
CA GLU A 109 -9.59 12.16 -8.86
C GLU A 109 -10.07 11.05 -7.95
N LYS A 110 -9.25 10.06 -7.72
CA LYS A 110 -9.64 8.91 -6.92
C LYS A 110 -9.29 9.06 -5.46
N CYS A 111 -8.34 9.90 -5.14
CA CYS A 111 -7.86 10.11 -3.78
C CYS A 111 -7.56 11.59 -3.58
N PRO A 112 -8.59 12.41 -3.31
CA PRO A 112 -8.38 13.86 -3.19
C PRO A 112 -7.36 14.26 -2.14
N GLU A 113 -7.17 13.43 -1.11
CA GLU A 113 -6.23 13.73 -0.03
C GLU A 113 -4.88 13.04 -0.21
N PHE A 114 -4.53 12.72 -1.43
CA PHE A 114 -3.30 11.94 -1.68
C PHE A 114 -2.05 12.62 -1.13
N LYS A 115 -2.00 13.94 -1.12
CA LYS A 115 -0.83 14.65 -0.61
C LYS A 115 -0.61 14.38 0.87
N LYS A 116 -1.70 14.29 1.63
CA LYS A 116 -1.64 13.99 3.05
C LYS A 116 -1.08 12.59 3.28
N HIS A 117 -1.53 11.64 2.50
CA HIS A 117 -1.10 10.25 2.67
C HIS A 117 0.33 10.05 2.19
N LYS A 118 0.70 10.72 1.11
CA LYS A 118 2.07 10.71 0.62
C LYS A 118 3.03 11.26 1.67
N ALA A 119 2.62 12.35 2.32
CA ALA A 119 3.43 12.95 3.38
C ALA A 119 3.55 12.02 4.57
N TRP A 120 2.48 11.30 4.91
CA TRP A 120 2.52 10.34 6.02
C TRP A 120 3.58 9.26 5.76
N LEU A 121 3.59 8.72 4.55
CA LEU A 121 4.57 7.68 4.21
C LEU A 121 5.98 8.21 4.32
N LYS A 122 6.22 9.42 3.85
CA LYS A 122 7.56 10.00 3.92
C LYS A 122 8.00 10.22 5.36
N ARG A 123 7.09 10.71 6.21
CA ARG A 123 7.43 10.97 7.61
C ARG A 123 7.70 9.71 8.40
N ASN A 124 7.01 8.63 8.07
CA ASN A 124 7.06 7.42 8.88
C ASN A 124 7.95 6.33 8.32
N GLN A 125 8.68 6.63 7.26
CA GLN A 125 9.49 5.65 6.58
C GLN A 125 10.52 5.02 7.52
N SER A 126 11.25 5.84 8.26
CA SER A 126 12.28 5.32 9.16
C SER A 126 11.67 4.60 10.36
N ARG A 127 10.51 5.05 10.81
CA ARG A 127 9.83 4.40 11.95
C ARG A 127 9.42 2.98 11.63
N LEU A 128 9.13 2.70 10.38
CA LEU A 128 8.70 1.38 9.96
C LEU A 128 9.87 0.54 9.48
N SER A 129 11.08 1.02 9.68
CA SER A 129 12.31 0.30 9.32
C SER A 129 12.39 0.00 7.84
N ILE A 130 11.99 0.95 7.06
CA ILE A 130 12.09 0.84 5.61
C ILE A 130 13.41 1.42 5.11
#